data_b85026c104e23631cbeac45d5632cb27
#
_entry.id   b85026c104e23631cbeac45d5632cb27
#
_cell.length_a   1.000
_cell.length_b   1.000
_cell.length_c   1.000
_cell.angle_alpha   90.00
_cell.angle_beta   90.00
_cell.angle_gamma   90.00
#
_symmetry.space_group_name_H-M   'P 1'
#
loop_
_entity.id
_entity.type
_entity.pdbx_description
1 polymer ?
#
loop_
_entity_poly.entity_id
_entity_poly.type
_entity_poly.pdbx_seq_one_letter_code
_entity_poly.pdbx_strand_id
1 'polypeptide(L)'
;MKGIILAGGSGTRLHPLTLAVSKQLMPVYNKPMIYYPLSTLMHAGIREILFITTPHDQPLFKHLLGDGSKLGCRFEYKIQHEPNGLAQAFVIGKSFIGKEKVALILGDNIFFGTGLGQKLESSTSPDGGYIFAYRVNDPERYGVVEFDENQKVISIEEKPKNPKSNYAVPGLYFYDNNVVEISKNLKPSSRGEYEITDVNKAYLEAGKLKVKTLPRGTAWLDTGTFRSLIQASNFVQTIEERQGFGVGCIEAVAYSNGFINSEKLKELAIPLLKSCLLYTSPSPRDPWK
;
A
#
# COMPACT_ATOMS: atom_id res chain seq x y z
N MET A 1 -14.00 6.30 4.56
CA MET A 1 -12.63 5.87 4.95
C MET A 1 -11.59 6.67 4.20
N LYS A 2 -10.51 7.04 4.83
CA LYS A 2 -9.36 7.73 4.22
C LYS A 2 -8.18 6.79 4.06
N GLY A 3 -7.27 7.10 3.13
CA GLY A 3 -6.07 6.32 2.88
C GLY A 3 -4.80 7.06 3.28
N ILE A 4 -3.79 6.34 3.76
CA ILE A 4 -2.43 6.84 3.95
C ILE A 4 -1.49 5.97 3.15
N ILE A 5 -0.65 6.58 2.33
CA ILE A 5 0.50 5.91 1.70
C ILE A 5 1.76 6.40 2.38
N LEU A 6 2.45 5.51 3.07
CA LEU A 6 3.72 5.84 3.70
C LEU A 6 4.86 5.61 2.71
N ALA A 7 5.40 6.69 2.20
CA ALA A 7 6.49 6.73 1.23
C ALA A 7 7.74 7.43 1.81
N GLY A 8 7.95 7.26 3.10
CA GLY A 8 9.14 7.72 3.82
C GLY A 8 10.23 6.66 3.87
N GLY A 9 11.31 6.99 4.60
CA GLY A 9 12.44 6.08 4.80
C GLY A 9 13.62 6.36 3.87
N SER A 10 14.83 6.05 4.37
CA SER A 10 16.10 6.37 3.70
C SER A 10 16.42 5.51 2.49
N GLY A 11 15.73 4.38 2.31
CA GLY A 11 15.97 3.46 1.18
C GLY A 11 17.39 2.88 1.10
N THR A 12 18.15 2.89 2.19
CA THR A 12 19.60 2.55 2.21
C THR A 12 19.93 1.18 1.62
N ARG A 13 19.01 0.22 1.70
CA ARG A 13 19.18 -1.12 1.10
C ARG A 13 19.27 -1.11 -0.44
N LEU A 14 18.87 0.00 -1.07
CA LEU A 14 18.94 0.20 -2.52
C LEU A 14 19.99 1.25 -2.94
N HIS A 15 20.91 1.63 -2.00
CA HIS A 15 22.03 2.47 -2.40
C HIS A 15 22.90 1.77 -3.47
N PRO A 16 23.42 2.52 -4.46
CA PRO A 16 23.40 4.00 -4.58
C PRO A 16 22.15 4.58 -5.27
N LEU A 17 21.21 3.78 -5.76
CA LEU A 17 20.06 4.29 -6.52
C LEU A 17 19.25 5.32 -5.73
N THR A 18 19.02 5.05 -4.43
CA THR A 18 18.25 5.93 -3.54
C THR A 18 19.01 7.16 -3.04
N LEU A 19 20.22 7.40 -3.50
CA LEU A 19 20.91 8.68 -3.32
C LEU A 19 20.32 9.78 -4.21
N ALA A 20 19.83 9.42 -5.37
CA ALA A 20 19.34 10.36 -6.37
C ALA A 20 17.81 10.51 -6.40
N VAL A 21 17.08 9.47 -5.98
CA VAL A 21 15.61 9.45 -6.07
C VAL A 21 15.00 8.59 -4.96
N SER A 22 13.83 8.99 -4.48
CA SER A 22 13.05 8.17 -3.56
C SER A 22 12.80 6.78 -4.15
N LYS A 23 12.92 5.74 -3.30
CA LYS A 23 12.63 4.36 -3.69
C LYS A 23 11.28 4.22 -4.38
N GLN A 24 10.25 4.86 -3.85
CA GLN A 24 8.87 4.75 -4.34
C GLN A 24 8.64 5.48 -5.68
N LEU A 25 9.61 6.29 -6.13
CA LEU A 25 9.60 6.91 -7.45
C LEU A 25 10.39 6.13 -8.50
N MET A 26 11.13 5.08 -8.08
CA MET A 26 11.82 4.19 -9.01
C MET A 26 10.81 3.41 -9.86
N PRO A 27 11.18 3.07 -11.11
CA PRO A 27 10.32 2.28 -11.97
C PRO A 27 10.21 0.84 -11.47
N VAL A 28 8.99 0.32 -11.51
CA VAL A 28 8.70 -1.10 -11.49
C VAL A 28 8.08 -1.41 -12.85
N TYR A 29 8.86 -2.03 -13.73
CA TYR A 29 8.60 -2.20 -15.15
C TYR A 29 8.40 -0.84 -15.85
N ASN A 30 7.17 -0.40 -16.10
CA ASN A 30 6.82 0.76 -16.92
C ASN A 30 6.20 1.95 -16.15
N LYS A 31 6.07 1.84 -14.83
CA LYS A 31 5.43 2.87 -13.98
C LYS A 31 6.23 3.12 -12.71
N PRO A 32 6.14 4.33 -12.11
CA PRO A 32 6.70 4.57 -10.78
C PRO A 32 6.08 3.63 -9.74
N MET A 33 6.88 3.12 -8.83
CA MET A 33 6.47 2.17 -7.79
C MET A 33 5.24 2.63 -7.01
N ILE A 34 5.13 3.93 -6.73
CA ILE A 34 4.03 4.51 -5.95
C ILE A 34 2.65 4.32 -6.60
N TYR A 35 2.57 4.06 -7.91
CA TYR A 35 1.31 3.83 -8.61
C TYR A 35 0.62 2.54 -8.15
N TYR A 36 1.38 1.54 -7.76
CA TYR A 36 0.84 0.24 -7.33
C TYR A 36 0.10 0.33 -5.99
N PRO A 37 0.70 0.85 -4.89
CA PRO A 37 -0.06 1.05 -3.65
C PRO A 37 -1.17 2.08 -3.81
N LEU A 38 -1.02 3.12 -4.65
CA LEU A 38 -2.08 4.07 -4.95
C LEU A 38 -3.26 3.35 -5.62
N SER A 39 -3.02 2.57 -6.66
CA SER A 39 -4.07 1.79 -7.32
C SER A 39 -4.75 0.80 -6.38
N THR A 40 -4.01 0.22 -5.42
CA THR A 40 -4.55 -0.70 -4.41
C THR A 40 -5.58 0.01 -3.51
N LEU A 41 -5.27 1.21 -3.01
CA LEU A 41 -6.24 2.00 -2.23
C LEU A 41 -7.43 2.45 -3.08
N MET A 42 -7.19 2.85 -4.33
CA MET A 42 -8.27 3.23 -5.25
C MET A 42 -9.19 2.03 -5.53
N HIS A 43 -8.67 0.82 -5.73
CA HIS A 43 -9.48 -0.40 -5.86
C HIS A 43 -10.33 -0.70 -4.64
N ALA A 44 -9.91 -0.27 -3.44
CA ALA A 44 -10.73 -0.33 -2.22
C ALA A 44 -11.78 0.80 -2.14
N GLY A 45 -11.98 1.60 -3.20
CA GLY A 45 -12.92 2.72 -3.22
C GLY A 45 -12.43 3.97 -2.49
N ILE A 46 -11.17 4.03 -2.06
CA ILE A 46 -10.62 5.14 -1.27
C ILE A 46 -10.18 6.26 -2.22
N ARG A 47 -10.74 7.47 -2.02
CA ARG A 47 -10.49 8.64 -2.87
C ARG A 47 -9.72 9.77 -2.16
N GLU A 48 -9.81 9.84 -0.83
CA GLU A 48 -9.05 10.81 -0.03
C GLU A 48 -7.78 10.12 0.48
N ILE A 49 -6.61 10.56 0.00
CA ILE A 49 -5.33 9.87 0.25
C ILE A 49 -4.28 10.87 0.70
N LEU A 50 -3.64 10.56 1.83
CA LEU A 50 -2.49 11.28 2.35
C LEU A 50 -1.19 10.55 2.00
N PHE A 51 -0.29 11.24 1.32
CA PHE A 51 1.08 10.77 1.10
C PHE A 51 1.98 11.32 2.22
N ILE A 52 2.64 10.44 2.95
CA ILE A 52 3.64 10.79 3.94
C ILE A 52 5.01 10.46 3.37
N THR A 53 5.82 11.48 3.17
CA THR A 53 7.10 11.40 2.47
C THR A 53 8.23 12.01 3.30
N THR A 54 9.47 11.88 2.83
CA THR A 54 10.59 12.66 3.37
C THR A 54 10.48 14.13 2.96
N PRO A 55 11.13 15.07 3.68
CA PRO A 55 11.19 16.48 3.26
C PRO A 55 11.77 16.66 1.86
N HIS A 56 12.82 15.90 1.54
CA HIS A 56 13.53 15.97 0.27
C HIS A 56 12.66 15.52 -0.91
N ASP A 57 11.90 14.43 -0.73
CA ASP A 57 11.19 13.79 -1.84
C ASP A 57 9.79 14.36 -2.07
N GLN A 58 9.17 15.04 -1.10
CA GLN A 58 7.80 15.53 -1.21
C GLN A 58 7.53 16.36 -2.48
N PRO A 59 8.42 17.28 -2.93
CA PRO A 59 8.20 18.05 -4.16
C PRO A 59 8.07 17.14 -5.39
N LEU A 60 8.82 16.05 -5.46
CA LEU A 60 8.78 15.10 -6.57
C LEU A 60 7.46 14.33 -6.60
N PHE A 61 6.96 13.90 -5.43
CA PHE A 61 5.63 13.27 -5.35
C PHE A 61 4.52 14.23 -5.74
N LYS A 62 4.56 15.49 -5.30
CA LYS A 62 3.59 16.52 -5.69
C LYS A 62 3.63 16.80 -7.19
N HIS A 63 4.81 16.83 -7.78
CA HIS A 63 4.97 17.01 -9.23
C HIS A 63 4.37 15.84 -10.02
N LEU A 64 4.62 14.59 -9.57
CA LEU A 64 4.15 13.39 -10.25
C LEU A 64 2.63 13.20 -10.13
N LEU A 65 2.08 13.36 -8.93
CA LEU A 65 0.71 12.93 -8.60
C LEU A 65 -0.30 14.09 -8.57
N GLY A 66 0.17 15.33 -8.41
CA GLY A 66 -0.68 16.52 -8.26
C GLY A 66 -1.55 16.47 -7.00
N ASP A 67 -2.76 17.00 -7.11
CA ASP A 67 -3.76 17.06 -6.04
C ASP A 67 -4.80 15.92 -6.11
N GLY A 68 -4.68 15.04 -7.10
CA GLY A 68 -5.57 13.90 -7.33
C GLY A 68 -6.85 14.24 -8.09
N SER A 69 -7.17 15.51 -8.35
CA SER A 69 -8.40 15.94 -9.01
C SER A 69 -8.57 15.33 -10.41
N LYS A 70 -7.47 15.16 -11.14
CA LYS A 70 -7.47 14.51 -12.48
C LYS A 70 -7.98 13.06 -12.43
N LEU A 71 -7.82 12.38 -11.30
CA LEU A 71 -8.26 10.99 -11.07
C LEU A 71 -9.58 10.92 -10.29
N GLY A 72 -10.26 12.04 -10.06
CA GLY A 72 -11.44 12.10 -9.21
C GLY A 72 -11.15 11.80 -7.74
N CYS A 73 -9.92 12.00 -7.31
CA CYS A 73 -9.42 11.82 -5.95
C CYS A 73 -9.03 13.16 -5.32
N ARG A 74 -8.68 13.12 -4.02
CA ARG A 74 -8.09 14.24 -3.29
C ARG A 74 -6.83 13.76 -2.60
N PHE A 75 -5.69 14.35 -2.95
CA PHE A 75 -4.39 14.01 -2.39
C PHE A 75 -3.89 15.12 -1.49
N GLU A 76 -3.43 14.72 -0.31
CA GLU A 76 -2.73 15.58 0.64
C GLU A 76 -1.31 15.05 0.88
N TYR A 77 -0.42 15.92 1.34
CA TYR A 77 1.00 15.60 1.53
C TYR A 77 1.47 16.08 2.89
N LYS A 78 2.10 15.19 3.65
CA LYS A 78 2.76 15.51 4.91
C LYS A 78 4.17 14.93 4.94
N ILE A 79 4.98 15.46 5.83
CA ILE A 79 6.39 15.10 5.98
C ILE A 79 6.55 14.23 7.22
N GLN A 80 7.28 13.13 7.06
CA GLN A 80 7.92 12.40 8.14
C GLN A 80 9.39 12.80 8.15
N HIS A 81 9.82 13.56 9.15
CA HIS A 81 11.19 14.09 9.22
C HIS A 81 12.22 12.99 9.45
N GLU A 82 11.88 12.00 10.28
CA GLU A 82 12.74 10.88 10.64
C GLU A 82 11.97 9.57 10.50
N PRO A 83 12.62 8.46 10.09
CA PRO A 83 11.97 7.17 9.88
C PRO A 83 11.73 6.43 11.21
N ASN A 84 10.98 7.06 12.12
CA ASN A 84 10.74 6.57 13.48
C ASN A 84 9.69 5.45 13.58
N GLY A 85 9.36 4.80 12.46
CA GLY A 85 8.46 3.65 12.40
C GLY A 85 7.13 3.91 11.71
N LEU A 86 6.43 2.82 11.38
CA LEU A 86 5.22 2.87 10.56
C LEU A 86 4.01 3.45 11.30
N ALA A 87 3.89 3.19 12.61
CA ALA A 87 2.75 3.67 13.40
C ALA A 87 2.72 5.20 13.54
N GLN A 88 3.86 5.87 13.36
CA GLN A 88 3.93 7.33 13.37
C GLN A 88 3.06 7.98 12.27
N ALA A 89 2.76 7.23 11.19
CA ALA A 89 1.90 7.71 10.11
C ALA A 89 0.52 8.17 10.60
N PHE A 90 -0.06 7.51 11.61
CA PHE A 90 -1.36 7.88 12.16
C PHE A 90 -1.30 9.16 13.02
N VAL A 91 -0.18 9.38 13.69
CA VAL A 91 0.06 10.62 14.47
C VAL A 91 0.25 11.80 13.52
N ILE A 92 1.10 11.64 12.49
CA ILE A 92 1.32 12.67 11.46
C ILE A 92 0.01 12.94 10.70
N GLY A 93 -0.74 11.87 10.39
CA GLY A 93 -2.01 11.92 9.66
C GLY A 93 -3.21 12.38 10.49
N LYS A 94 -3.10 12.59 11.81
CA LYS A 94 -4.24 12.83 12.72
C LYS A 94 -5.24 13.88 12.20
N SER A 95 -4.77 15.04 11.76
CA SER A 95 -5.65 16.10 11.25
C SER A 95 -6.35 15.72 9.94
N PHE A 96 -5.69 14.96 9.07
CA PHE A 96 -6.27 14.41 7.85
C PHE A 96 -7.30 13.31 8.15
N ILE A 97 -6.97 12.37 9.02
CA ILE A 97 -7.87 11.27 9.42
C ILE A 97 -9.16 11.84 10.03
N GLY A 98 -9.03 12.80 10.93
CA GLY A 98 -10.17 13.38 11.66
C GLY A 98 -10.88 12.31 12.50
N LYS A 99 -12.16 12.07 12.24
CA LYS A 99 -12.99 11.05 12.89
C LYS A 99 -13.20 9.80 12.02
N GLU A 100 -12.58 9.75 10.84
CA GLU A 100 -12.77 8.69 9.88
C GLU A 100 -11.95 7.43 10.22
N LYS A 101 -12.39 6.30 9.67
CA LYS A 101 -11.60 5.08 9.56
C LYS A 101 -10.47 5.31 8.57
N VAL A 102 -9.37 4.58 8.70
CA VAL A 102 -8.18 4.80 7.89
C VAL A 102 -7.57 3.49 7.39
N ALA A 103 -7.16 3.47 6.13
CA ALA A 103 -6.28 2.46 5.58
C ALA A 103 -4.85 3.00 5.53
N LEU A 104 -3.87 2.18 5.86
CA LEU A 104 -2.44 2.45 5.66
C LEU A 104 -1.89 1.42 4.69
N ILE A 105 -1.19 1.88 3.66
CA ILE A 105 -0.39 1.03 2.78
C ILE A 105 1.04 1.54 2.70
N LEU A 106 1.99 0.60 2.64
CA LEU A 106 3.39 0.94 2.44
C LEU A 106 3.65 1.24 0.96
N GLY A 107 4.36 2.32 0.68
CA GLY A 107 4.60 2.84 -0.67
C GLY A 107 5.47 1.95 -1.56
N ASP A 108 6.01 0.86 -1.01
CA ASP A 108 6.85 -0.12 -1.70
C ASP A 108 6.21 -1.51 -1.78
N ASN A 109 4.94 -1.64 -1.43
CA ASN A 109 4.20 -2.89 -1.48
C ASN A 109 3.30 -2.95 -2.71
N ILE A 110 3.42 -4.03 -3.46
CA ILE A 110 2.63 -4.30 -4.66
C ILE A 110 1.71 -5.47 -4.38
N PHE A 111 0.42 -5.28 -4.64
CA PHE A 111 -0.59 -6.32 -4.51
C PHE A 111 -1.23 -6.58 -5.87
N PHE A 112 -1.37 -7.85 -6.22
CA PHE A 112 -2.06 -8.27 -7.44
C PHE A 112 -2.81 -9.58 -7.20
N GLY A 113 -4.03 -9.68 -7.71
CA GLY A 113 -4.80 -10.92 -7.63
C GLY A 113 -6.26 -10.73 -8.03
N THR A 114 -6.87 -11.77 -8.55
CA THR A 114 -8.27 -11.78 -8.97
C THR A 114 -9.21 -11.45 -7.80
N GLY A 115 -10.10 -10.47 -8.01
CA GLY A 115 -11.08 -10.05 -7.00
C GLY A 115 -10.47 -9.35 -5.79
N LEU A 116 -9.21 -8.90 -5.87
CA LEU A 116 -8.56 -8.20 -4.77
C LEU A 116 -9.31 -6.93 -4.39
N GLY A 117 -9.74 -6.11 -5.36
CA GLY A 117 -10.49 -4.87 -5.12
C GLY A 117 -11.75 -5.10 -4.28
N GLN A 118 -12.60 -6.05 -4.65
CA GLN A 118 -13.82 -6.38 -3.90
C GLN A 118 -13.54 -6.85 -2.46
N LYS A 119 -12.43 -7.61 -2.28
CA LYS A 119 -12.01 -8.04 -0.94
C LYS A 119 -11.52 -6.87 -0.09
N LEU A 120 -10.82 -5.92 -0.69
CA LEU A 120 -10.35 -4.71 -0.02
C LEU A 120 -11.53 -3.79 0.33
N GLU A 121 -12.47 -3.60 -0.59
CA GLU A 121 -13.67 -2.81 -0.37
C GLU A 121 -14.47 -3.34 0.83
N SER A 122 -14.64 -4.67 0.95
CA SER A 122 -15.29 -5.29 2.10
C SER A 122 -14.57 -5.05 3.45
N SER A 123 -13.31 -4.61 3.41
CA SER A 123 -12.47 -4.34 4.58
C SER A 123 -12.50 -2.86 5.02
N THR A 124 -13.16 -1.98 4.26
CA THR A 124 -13.15 -0.52 4.50
C THR A 124 -14.01 -0.06 5.67
N SER A 125 -14.74 -0.97 6.33
CA SER A 125 -15.56 -0.66 7.50
C SER A 125 -15.17 -1.46 8.74
N PRO A 126 -13.87 -1.44 9.17
CA PRO A 126 -13.45 -2.17 10.34
C PRO A 126 -14.11 -1.62 11.62
N ASP A 127 -14.44 -2.51 12.55
CA ASP A 127 -14.65 -2.21 13.96
C ASP A 127 -13.44 -2.75 14.71
N GLY A 128 -12.41 -1.93 14.85
CA GLY A 128 -11.08 -2.29 15.31
C GLY A 128 -10.03 -2.33 14.20
N GLY A 129 -9.09 -3.28 14.28
CA GLY A 129 -8.05 -3.53 13.29
C GLY A 129 -8.43 -4.66 12.33
N TYR A 130 -8.13 -4.47 11.05
CA TYR A 130 -8.27 -5.49 10.03
C TYR A 130 -6.98 -5.57 9.20
N ILE A 131 -6.30 -6.70 9.24
CA ILE A 131 -5.03 -6.94 8.56
C ILE A 131 -5.09 -8.22 7.74
N PHE A 132 -4.07 -8.44 6.92
CA PHE A 132 -3.95 -9.64 6.11
C PHE A 132 -2.80 -10.52 6.59
N ALA A 133 -2.91 -11.82 6.32
CA ALA A 133 -1.83 -12.79 6.48
C ALA A 133 -1.50 -13.38 5.11
N TYR A 134 -0.23 -13.43 4.77
CA TYR A 134 0.28 -13.96 3.52
C TYR A 134 1.37 -15.00 3.78
N ARG A 135 1.26 -16.18 3.16
CA ARG A 135 2.23 -17.24 3.36
C ARG A 135 3.52 -16.95 2.60
N VAL A 136 4.65 -16.94 3.31
CA VAL A 136 5.99 -16.70 2.79
C VAL A 136 6.95 -17.82 3.17
N ASN A 137 8.11 -17.86 2.53
CA ASN A 137 9.18 -18.82 2.86
C ASN A 137 10.24 -18.23 3.83
N ASP A 138 10.25 -16.90 4.00
CA ASP A 138 11.20 -16.11 4.79
C ASP A 138 10.49 -15.21 5.81
N PRO A 139 9.65 -15.79 6.72
CA PRO A 139 8.77 -15.03 7.61
C PRO A 139 9.53 -14.13 8.61
N GLU A 140 10.78 -14.45 8.94
CA GLU A 140 11.63 -13.68 9.87
C GLU A 140 11.90 -12.24 9.43
N ARG A 141 11.60 -11.91 8.19
CA ARG A 141 11.75 -10.55 7.64
C ARG A 141 10.59 -9.62 7.96
N TYR A 142 9.45 -10.14 8.42
CA TYR A 142 8.17 -9.45 8.52
C TYR A 142 7.56 -9.56 9.92
N GLY A 143 6.48 -8.85 10.16
CA GLY A 143 5.57 -9.18 11.23
C GLY A 143 4.93 -10.55 10.95
N VAL A 144 4.92 -11.45 11.91
CA VAL A 144 4.43 -12.82 11.77
C VAL A 144 3.21 -13.03 12.64
N VAL A 145 2.14 -13.58 12.04
CA VAL A 145 0.90 -13.97 12.75
C VAL A 145 0.91 -15.45 13.05
N GLU A 146 0.56 -15.80 14.28
CA GLU A 146 0.31 -17.16 14.71
C GLU A 146 -1.19 -17.42 14.86
N PHE A 147 -1.65 -18.57 14.36
CA PHE A 147 -3.05 -19.00 14.45
C PHE A 147 -3.17 -20.26 15.31
N ASP A 148 -4.28 -20.38 16.01
CA ASP A 148 -4.67 -21.64 16.65
C ASP A 148 -5.32 -22.61 15.62
N GLU A 149 -5.71 -23.79 16.10
CA GLU A 149 -6.35 -24.84 15.28
C GLU A 149 -7.69 -24.37 14.65
N ASN A 150 -8.34 -23.37 15.23
CA ASN A 150 -9.58 -22.79 14.77
C ASN A 150 -9.39 -21.57 13.84
N GLN A 151 -8.14 -21.34 13.37
CA GLN A 151 -7.77 -20.18 12.54
C GLN A 151 -7.95 -18.83 13.25
N LYS A 152 -7.98 -18.80 14.58
CA LYS A 152 -8.00 -17.57 15.37
C LYS A 152 -6.56 -17.12 15.64
N VAL A 153 -6.33 -15.83 15.52
CA VAL A 153 -5.01 -15.23 15.82
C VAL A 153 -4.75 -15.29 17.32
N ILE A 154 -3.61 -15.83 17.69
CA ILE A 154 -3.17 -15.94 19.09
C ILE A 154 -1.95 -15.07 19.40
N SER A 155 -1.09 -14.80 18.41
CA SER A 155 0.03 -13.90 18.59
C SER A 155 0.44 -13.19 17.31
N ILE A 156 1.11 -12.03 17.47
CA ILE A 156 1.80 -11.32 16.40
C ILE A 156 3.17 -10.89 16.92
N GLU A 157 4.20 -11.15 16.14
CA GLU A 157 5.57 -10.82 16.50
C GLU A 157 6.31 -10.11 15.35
N GLU A 158 7.01 -9.02 15.66
CA GLU A 158 7.78 -8.27 14.66
C GLU A 158 9.13 -8.91 14.44
N LYS A 159 9.40 -9.33 13.21
CA LYS A 159 10.69 -9.90 12.75
C LYS A 159 11.29 -10.91 13.74
N PRO A 160 10.54 -11.97 14.09
CA PRO A 160 10.99 -12.95 15.06
C PRO A 160 12.22 -13.71 14.55
N LYS A 161 13.19 -13.96 15.43
CA LYS A 161 14.34 -14.81 15.09
C LYS A 161 13.94 -16.27 14.84
N ASN A 162 12.91 -16.72 15.54
CA ASN A 162 12.33 -18.07 15.42
C ASN A 162 10.83 -17.93 15.15
N PRO A 163 10.41 -17.74 13.87
CA PRO A 163 9.01 -17.56 13.52
C PRO A 163 8.15 -18.75 13.91
N LYS A 164 7.01 -18.51 14.55
CA LYS A 164 6.04 -19.54 14.94
C LYS A 164 5.14 -19.99 13.80
N SER A 165 5.11 -19.24 12.72
CA SER A 165 4.37 -19.58 11.51
C SER A 165 5.03 -18.98 10.25
N ASN A 166 4.55 -19.41 9.07
CA ASN A 166 4.95 -18.84 7.79
C ASN A 166 3.99 -17.74 7.29
N TYR A 167 3.16 -17.17 8.17
CA TYR A 167 2.21 -16.13 7.79
C TYR A 167 2.72 -14.74 8.14
N ALA A 168 3.24 -14.05 7.14
CA ALA A 168 3.67 -12.66 7.24
C ALA A 168 2.47 -11.70 7.15
N VAL A 169 2.58 -10.54 7.81
CA VAL A 169 1.64 -9.43 7.69
C VAL A 169 2.12 -8.49 6.58
N PRO A 170 1.44 -8.42 5.43
CA PRO A 170 1.76 -7.46 4.38
C PRO A 170 1.54 -6.02 4.82
N GLY A 171 2.20 -5.10 4.14
CA GLY A 171 2.11 -3.67 4.41
C GLY A 171 0.79 -3.02 3.96
N LEU A 172 -0.35 -3.61 4.34
CA LEU A 172 -1.70 -3.09 4.08
C LEU A 172 -2.60 -3.34 5.30
N TYR A 173 -3.10 -2.28 5.89
CA TYR A 173 -3.80 -2.27 7.16
C TYR A 173 -5.05 -1.40 7.09
N PHE A 174 -6.12 -1.82 7.76
CA PHE A 174 -7.36 -1.07 7.89
C PHE A 174 -7.73 -0.94 9.37
N TYR A 175 -7.99 0.27 9.82
CA TYR A 175 -8.26 0.52 11.24
C TYR A 175 -9.48 1.43 11.42
N ASP A 176 -10.14 1.27 12.56
CA ASP A 176 -11.05 2.28 13.07
C ASP A 176 -10.28 3.53 13.54
N ASN A 177 -10.98 4.55 14.00
CA ASN A 177 -10.36 5.80 14.41
C ASN A 177 -9.49 5.69 15.69
N ASN A 178 -9.67 4.64 16.50
CA ASN A 178 -8.90 4.44 17.73
C ASN A 178 -7.41 4.26 17.45
N VAL A 179 -7.03 3.88 16.24
CA VAL A 179 -5.63 3.74 15.82
C VAL A 179 -4.80 5.00 16.11
N VAL A 180 -5.41 6.18 16.03
CA VAL A 180 -4.70 7.46 16.27
C VAL A 180 -4.24 7.55 17.73
N GLU A 181 -5.13 7.23 18.67
CA GLU A 181 -4.78 7.28 20.11
C GLU A 181 -3.90 6.09 20.52
N ILE A 182 -4.11 4.90 19.94
CA ILE A 182 -3.22 3.76 20.15
C ILE A 182 -1.81 4.15 19.72
N SER A 183 -1.62 4.65 18.49
CA SER A 183 -0.31 5.01 17.95
C SER A 183 0.39 6.13 18.71
N LYS A 184 -0.35 7.07 19.26
CA LYS A 184 0.17 8.17 20.08
C LYS A 184 0.74 7.68 21.43
N ASN A 185 0.19 6.59 21.98
CA ASN A 185 0.57 6.02 23.26
C ASN A 185 1.61 4.90 23.16
N LEU A 186 2.05 4.54 21.96
CA LEU A 186 3.11 3.55 21.76
C LEU A 186 4.44 4.06 22.34
N LYS A 187 5.26 3.11 22.75
CA LYS A 187 6.66 3.32 23.07
C LYS A 187 7.53 2.78 21.92
N PRO A 188 8.69 3.42 21.66
CA PRO A 188 9.63 2.87 20.68
C PRO A 188 10.08 1.47 21.08
N SER A 189 10.21 0.58 20.10
CA SER A 189 10.77 -0.76 20.27
C SER A 189 12.27 -0.71 20.59
N SER A 190 12.89 -1.85 20.83
CA SER A 190 14.35 -1.98 20.98
C SER A 190 15.14 -1.50 19.76
N ARG A 191 14.46 -1.35 18.60
CA ARG A 191 15.01 -0.78 17.36
C ARG A 191 14.87 0.75 17.28
N GLY A 192 14.22 1.38 18.26
CA GLY A 192 13.92 2.81 18.25
C GLY A 192 12.71 3.18 17.38
N GLU A 193 11.93 2.21 16.88
CA GLU A 193 10.82 2.43 15.97
C GLU A 193 9.46 2.26 16.67
N TYR A 194 8.46 3.08 16.29
CA TYR A 194 7.05 2.88 16.62
C TYR A 194 6.47 1.83 15.69
N GLU A 195 6.39 0.58 16.18
CA GLU A 195 6.06 -0.57 15.37
C GLU A 195 4.57 -0.64 15.05
N ILE A 196 4.25 -0.95 13.80
CA ILE A 196 2.87 -1.25 13.41
C ILE A 196 2.38 -2.55 14.06
N THR A 197 3.29 -3.47 14.35
CA THR A 197 3.01 -4.72 15.05
C THR A 197 2.48 -4.46 16.45
N ASP A 198 2.94 -3.42 17.14
CA ASP A 198 2.43 -3.07 18.48
C ASP A 198 1.03 -2.44 18.42
N VAL A 199 0.71 -1.71 17.34
CA VAL A 199 -0.69 -1.32 17.07
C VAL A 199 -1.57 -2.56 16.92
N ASN A 200 -1.14 -3.55 16.13
CA ASN A 200 -1.88 -4.78 15.93
C ASN A 200 -2.04 -5.59 17.22
N LYS A 201 -1.01 -5.64 18.08
CA LYS A 201 -1.09 -6.27 19.40
C LYS A 201 -2.14 -5.58 20.29
N ALA A 202 -2.17 -4.25 20.33
CA ALA A 202 -3.17 -3.52 21.10
C ALA A 202 -4.61 -3.87 20.67
N TYR A 203 -4.85 -4.01 19.36
CA TYR A 203 -6.14 -4.48 18.86
C TYR A 203 -6.40 -5.96 19.16
N LEU A 204 -5.37 -6.80 19.13
CA LEU A 204 -5.48 -8.24 19.49
C LEU A 204 -5.87 -8.41 20.96
N GLU A 205 -5.18 -7.71 21.87
CA GLU A 205 -5.45 -7.71 23.31
C GLU A 205 -6.85 -7.19 23.65
N ALA A 206 -7.31 -6.19 22.88
CA ALA A 206 -8.68 -5.67 22.99
C ALA A 206 -9.76 -6.61 22.37
N GLY A 207 -9.37 -7.74 21.77
CA GLY A 207 -10.28 -8.63 21.05
C GLY A 207 -10.87 -8.04 19.77
N LYS A 208 -10.24 -7.00 19.23
CA LYS A 208 -10.73 -6.21 18.07
C LYS A 208 -9.84 -6.34 16.83
N LEU A 209 -8.93 -7.31 16.78
CA LEU A 209 -8.14 -7.58 15.58
C LEU A 209 -8.77 -8.68 14.75
N LYS A 210 -9.02 -8.39 13.46
CA LYS A 210 -9.41 -9.36 12.45
C LYS A 210 -8.26 -9.60 11.48
N VAL A 211 -7.93 -10.86 11.23
CA VAL A 211 -6.90 -11.25 10.26
C VAL A 211 -7.52 -12.14 9.19
N LYS A 212 -7.27 -11.81 7.92
CA LYS A 212 -7.74 -12.59 6.78
C LYS A 212 -6.57 -13.08 5.95
N THR A 213 -6.50 -14.36 5.74
CA THR A 213 -5.47 -14.95 4.85
C THR A 213 -5.76 -14.56 3.40
N LEU A 214 -4.75 -14.02 2.75
CA LEU A 214 -4.80 -13.79 1.29
C LEU A 214 -4.78 -15.13 0.56
N PRO A 215 -5.68 -15.34 -0.43
CA PRO A 215 -5.79 -16.61 -1.11
C PRO A 215 -4.60 -16.91 -2.00
N ARG A 216 -4.41 -18.20 -2.32
CA ARG A 216 -3.48 -18.63 -3.37
C ARG A 216 -3.80 -17.91 -4.68
N GLY A 217 -2.78 -17.51 -5.43
CA GLY A 217 -2.91 -16.70 -6.63
C GLY A 217 -2.92 -15.18 -6.39
N THR A 218 -2.98 -14.72 -5.13
CA THR A 218 -2.62 -13.34 -4.81
C THR A 218 -1.11 -13.22 -4.78
N ALA A 219 -0.55 -12.24 -5.47
CA ALA A 219 0.83 -11.83 -5.33
C ALA A 219 0.92 -10.64 -4.38
N TRP A 220 1.84 -10.75 -3.42
CA TRP A 220 2.33 -9.65 -2.62
C TRP A 220 3.84 -9.57 -2.80
N LEU A 221 4.33 -8.42 -3.25
CA LEU A 221 5.73 -8.20 -3.56
C LEU A 221 6.21 -7.01 -2.74
N ASP A 222 7.25 -7.22 -1.94
CA ASP A 222 8.02 -6.15 -1.32
C ASP A 222 9.19 -5.78 -2.24
N THR A 223 9.41 -4.51 -2.50
CA THR A 223 10.47 -4.05 -3.39
C THR A 223 11.69 -3.54 -2.61
N GLY A 224 11.97 -4.18 -1.46
CA GLY A 224 12.96 -3.72 -0.48
C GLY A 224 14.42 -3.98 -0.82
N THR A 225 14.71 -4.78 -1.84
CA THR A 225 16.08 -5.15 -2.27
C THR A 225 16.19 -5.09 -3.79
N PHE A 226 17.42 -5.03 -4.33
CA PHE A 226 17.63 -5.11 -5.78
C PHE A 226 16.98 -6.34 -6.42
N ARG A 227 17.09 -7.48 -5.76
CA ARG A 227 16.49 -8.74 -6.24
C ARG A 227 14.97 -8.65 -6.25
N SER A 228 14.34 -8.21 -5.17
CA SER A 228 12.87 -8.13 -5.11
C SER A 228 12.32 -7.04 -6.05
N LEU A 229 13.06 -5.96 -6.31
CA LEU A 229 12.69 -4.94 -7.28
C LEU A 229 12.65 -5.49 -8.71
N ILE A 230 13.69 -6.26 -9.12
CA ILE A 230 13.72 -6.92 -10.42
C ILE A 230 12.61 -7.98 -10.53
N GLN A 231 12.40 -8.77 -9.47
CA GLN A 231 11.33 -9.78 -9.45
C GLN A 231 9.94 -9.14 -9.62
N ALA A 232 9.70 -8.01 -8.94
CA ALA A 232 8.45 -7.27 -9.09
C ALA A 232 8.28 -6.74 -10.52
N SER A 233 9.33 -6.18 -11.13
CA SER A 233 9.30 -5.69 -12.51
C SER A 233 9.00 -6.81 -13.51
N ASN A 234 9.67 -7.95 -13.39
CA ASN A 234 9.43 -9.12 -14.26
C ASN A 234 8.03 -9.69 -14.09
N PHE A 235 7.52 -9.72 -12.84
CA PHE A 235 6.16 -10.17 -12.57
C PHE A 235 5.13 -9.27 -13.26
N VAL A 236 5.24 -7.95 -13.09
CA VAL A 236 4.34 -6.98 -13.71
C VAL A 236 4.42 -7.08 -15.24
N GLN A 237 5.63 -7.10 -15.79
CA GLN A 237 5.85 -7.28 -17.23
C GLN A 237 5.13 -8.52 -17.76
N THR A 238 5.34 -9.66 -17.13
CA THR A 238 4.75 -10.94 -17.56
C THR A 238 3.22 -10.87 -17.58
N ILE A 239 2.62 -10.29 -16.54
CA ILE A 239 1.17 -10.15 -16.45
C ILE A 239 0.65 -9.21 -17.55
N GLU A 240 1.23 -8.03 -17.70
CA GLU A 240 0.81 -7.04 -18.69
C GLU A 240 0.94 -7.56 -20.12
N GLU A 241 2.06 -8.20 -20.48
CA GLU A 241 2.29 -8.75 -21.81
C GLU A 241 1.38 -9.94 -22.13
N ARG A 242 1.03 -10.77 -21.14
CA ARG A 242 0.18 -11.95 -21.35
C ARG A 242 -1.30 -11.63 -21.36
N GLN A 243 -1.74 -10.69 -20.54
CA GLN A 243 -3.17 -10.41 -20.33
C GLN A 243 -3.63 -9.12 -21.02
N GLY A 244 -2.72 -8.30 -21.52
CA GLY A 244 -3.04 -7.09 -22.28
C GLY A 244 -3.71 -5.97 -21.46
N PHE A 245 -3.50 -5.93 -20.13
CA PHE A 245 -3.99 -4.84 -19.29
C PHE A 245 -2.90 -4.33 -18.34
N GLY A 246 -2.99 -3.06 -17.94
CA GLY A 246 -2.01 -2.42 -17.09
C GLY A 246 -2.20 -2.75 -15.60
N VAL A 247 -1.18 -3.29 -14.95
CA VAL A 247 -1.12 -3.44 -13.48
C VAL A 247 -0.71 -2.11 -12.85
N GLY A 248 -1.47 -1.64 -11.86
CA GLY A 248 -1.18 -0.34 -11.23
C GLY A 248 -1.46 0.87 -12.15
N CYS A 249 -2.30 0.73 -13.17
CA CYS A 249 -2.74 1.81 -14.02
C CYS A 249 -3.83 2.62 -13.28
N ILE A 250 -3.43 3.72 -12.64
CA ILE A 250 -4.30 4.53 -11.77
C ILE A 250 -5.45 5.18 -12.54
N GLU A 251 -5.26 5.53 -13.80
CA GLU A 251 -6.30 6.09 -14.68
C GLU A 251 -7.38 5.04 -14.98
N ALA A 252 -6.96 3.81 -15.27
CA ALA A 252 -7.87 2.70 -15.51
C ALA A 252 -8.69 2.37 -14.27
N VAL A 253 -8.04 2.36 -13.09
CA VAL A 253 -8.72 2.13 -11.81
C VAL A 253 -9.71 3.26 -11.50
N ALA A 254 -9.34 4.52 -11.74
CA ALA A 254 -10.23 5.66 -11.56
C ALA A 254 -11.49 5.56 -12.44
N TYR A 255 -11.32 5.12 -13.68
CA TYR A 255 -12.43 4.90 -14.61
C TYR A 255 -13.31 3.71 -14.19
N SER A 256 -12.72 2.56 -13.92
CA SER A 256 -13.47 1.34 -13.55
C SER A 256 -14.27 1.50 -12.26
N ASN A 257 -13.76 2.30 -11.31
CA ASN A 257 -14.45 2.61 -10.07
C ASN A 257 -15.43 3.80 -10.18
N GLY A 258 -15.61 4.37 -11.38
CA GLY A 258 -16.51 5.51 -11.60
C GLY A 258 -16.03 6.81 -10.94
N PHE A 259 -14.73 6.94 -10.63
CA PHE A 259 -14.17 8.19 -10.11
C PHE A 259 -14.07 9.26 -11.20
N ILE A 260 -13.86 8.85 -12.45
CA ILE A 260 -13.84 9.66 -13.66
C ILE A 260 -14.71 9.01 -14.74
N ASN A 261 -15.16 9.81 -15.70
CA ASN A 261 -15.90 9.34 -16.86
C ASN A 261 -14.98 9.06 -18.07
N SER A 262 -15.55 8.60 -19.17
CA SER A 262 -14.81 8.24 -20.39
C SER A 262 -14.13 9.43 -21.06
N GLU A 263 -14.74 10.63 -21.00
CA GLU A 263 -14.15 11.86 -21.53
C GLU A 263 -12.87 12.20 -20.77
N LYS A 264 -12.91 12.13 -19.44
CA LYS A 264 -11.75 12.39 -18.59
C LYS A 264 -10.64 11.36 -18.79
N LEU A 265 -10.99 10.08 -18.96
CA LEU A 265 -10.01 9.04 -19.29
C LEU A 265 -9.30 9.34 -20.63
N LYS A 266 -10.03 9.78 -21.66
CA LYS A 266 -9.45 10.20 -22.96
C LYS A 266 -8.51 11.39 -22.80
N GLU A 267 -8.88 12.40 -22.01
CA GLU A 267 -7.99 13.53 -21.72
C GLU A 267 -6.67 13.08 -21.08
N LEU A 268 -6.74 12.15 -20.11
CA LEU A 268 -5.55 11.61 -19.44
C LEU A 268 -4.67 10.75 -20.37
N ALA A 269 -5.25 10.17 -21.41
CA ALA A 269 -4.51 9.41 -22.42
C ALA A 269 -3.69 10.31 -23.38
N ILE A 270 -4.09 11.57 -23.60
CA ILE A 270 -3.43 12.47 -24.57
C ILE A 270 -1.92 12.61 -24.31
N PRO A 271 -1.43 12.87 -23.10
CA PRO A 271 0.02 12.94 -22.84
C PRO A 271 0.76 11.63 -23.12
N LEU A 272 0.04 10.49 -23.11
CA LEU A 272 0.60 9.15 -23.28
C LEU A 272 0.60 8.68 -24.75
N LEU A 273 0.07 9.48 -25.71
CA LEU A 273 0.00 9.11 -27.12
C LEU A 273 1.36 8.77 -27.75
N LYS A 274 2.45 9.30 -27.20
CA LYS A 274 3.82 9.01 -27.63
C LYS A 274 4.53 8.01 -26.70
N SER A 275 3.83 7.48 -25.70
CA SER A 275 4.36 6.54 -24.72
C SER A 275 3.89 5.11 -25.03
N CYS A 276 4.73 4.14 -24.78
CA CYS A 276 4.36 2.72 -24.86
C CYS A 276 3.24 2.33 -23.87
N LEU A 277 2.98 3.14 -22.83
CA LEU A 277 1.92 2.91 -21.85
C LEU A 277 0.51 2.97 -22.43
N LEU A 278 0.31 3.68 -23.55
CA LEU A 278 -1.01 3.79 -24.16
C LEU A 278 -1.57 2.43 -24.62
N TYR A 279 -0.70 1.51 -25.03
CA TYR A 279 -1.10 0.18 -25.47
C TYR A 279 -1.63 -0.72 -24.34
N THR A 280 -1.31 -0.38 -23.10
CA THR A 280 -1.77 -1.10 -21.89
C THR A 280 -2.91 -0.40 -21.18
N SER A 281 -3.33 0.78 -21.64
CA SER A 281 -4.49 1.50 -21.09
C SER A 281 -5.79 0.87 -21.59
N PRO A 282 -6.82 0.72 -20.73
CA PRO A 282 -8.08 0.10 -21.13
C PRO A 282 -8.75 0.91 -22.24
N SER A 283 -9.16 0.21 -23.30
CA SER A 283 -10.07 0.77 -24.28
C SER A 283 -11.46 0.96 -23.63
N PRO A 284 -12.14 2.10 -23.84
CA PRO A 284 -13.53 2.25 -23.40
C PRO A 284 -14.50 1.23 -24.00
N ARG A 285 -14.05 0.46 -25.00
CA ARG A 285 -14.82 -0.59 -25.67
C ARG A 285 -14.53 -2.00 -25.16
N ASP A 286 -13.65 -2.17 -24.19
CA ASP A 286 -13.33 -3.49 -23.64
C ASP A 286 -14.35 -3.88 -22.57
N PRO A 287 -15.25 -4.87 -22.81
CA PRO A 287 -16.31 -5.25 -21.89
C PRO A 287 -15.80 -5.97 -20.62
N TRP A 288 -14.50 -6.30 -20.55
CA TRP A 288 -13.87 -7.01 -19.44
C TRP A 288 -13.04 -6.12 -18.52
N LYS A 289 -13.11 -4.81 -18.72
CA LYS A 289 -12.35 -3.80 -17.96
C LYS A 289 -13.26 -2.80 -17.30
#